data_4ecfb39c9bd4c8e6508ce0ca6f8ccc06
#
_entry.id   4ecfb39c9bd4c8e6508ce0ca6f8ccc06
#
_cell.length_a   1.000
_cell.length_b   1.000
_cell.length_c   1.000
_cell.angle_alpha   90.00
_cell.angle_beta   90.00
_cell.angle_gamma   90.00
#
_symmetry.space_group_name_H-M   'P 1'
#
loop_
_entity.id
_entity.type
_entity.pdbx_description
1 polymer ?
#
loop_
_entity_poly.entity_id
_entity_poly.type
_entity_poly.pdbx_seq_one_letter_code
_entity_poly.pdbx_strand_id
1 'polypeptide(L)'
;NIGEGFRQIQYSHADVMVCGGAEMAASPLGIGGFASARALSTRNDNPEKASRPWDIDRDGFVLGDGAGVLVLEELEHAKQRGANIYGEIIGYGMSADAFHMTLPSEDGDGAKRCMSNAINDAGIKPQDINYINAHGTSTPAGDVVEVRAIKSLFKEHSKNLIINSTKSMIGHLLGAA
;
A
#
# COMPACT_ATOMS: atom_id res chain seq x y z
N ASN A 1 3.76 2.67 10.06
CA ASN A 1 3.41 3.17 11.38
C ASN A 1 1.99 2.76 11.83
N ILE A 2 1.01 2.59 10.90
CA ILE A 2 -0.35 2.13 11.24
C ILE A 2 -0.31 0.77 11.94
N GLY A 3 0.48 -0.18 11.42
CA GLY A 3 0.64 -1.49 12.04
C GLY A 3 1.26 -1.43 13.43
N GLU A 4 2.23 -0.54 13.64
CA GLU A 4 2.80 -0.30 14.99
C GLU A 4 1.78 0.32 15.94
N GLY A 5 0.99 1.30 15.47
CA GLY A 5 -0.10 1.85 16.26
C GLY A 5 -1.15 0.81 16.65
N PHE A 6 -1.51 -0.06 15.71
CA PHE A 6 -2.38 -1.21 15.97
C PHE A 6 -1.83 -2.12 17.07
N ARG A 7 -0.52 -2.47 17.02
CA ARG A 7 0.12 -3.30 18.06
C ARG A 7 0.15 -2.61 19.44
N GLN A 8 0.36 -1.30 19.50
CA GLN A 8 0.32 -0.58 20.78
C GLN A 8 -1.05 -0.70 21.47
N ILE A 9 -2.12 -0.59 20.68
CA ILE A 9 -3.49 -0.76 21.18
C ILE A 9 -3.75 -2.23 21.53
N GLN A 10 -3.38 -3.16 20.65
CA GLN A 10 -3.59 -4.60 20.89
C GLN A 10 -2.90 -5.11 22.16
N TYR A 11 -1.74 -4.56 22.50
CA TYR A 11 -0.99 -4.90 23.70
C TYR A 11 -1.40 -4.07 24.93
N SER A 12 -2.45 -3.27 24.82
CA SER A 12 -2.95 -2.39 25.90
C SER A 12 -1.90 -1.38 26.38
N HIS A 13 -0.99 -0.95 25.50
CA HIS A 13 -0.04 0.11 25.79
C HIS A 13 -0.63 1.49 25.57
N ALA A 14 -1.69 1.59 24.78
CA ALA A 14 -2.44 2.82 24.50
C ALA A 14 -3.88 2.49 24.13
N ASP A 15 -4.82 3.36 24.48
CA ASP A 15 -6.22 3.25 24.05
C ASP A 15 -6.45 3.92 22.71
N VAL A 16 -5.64 4.93 22.36
CA VAL A 16 -5.76 5.72 21.14
C VAL A 16 -4.37 5.97 20.54
N MET A 17 -4.24 5.78 19.24
CA MET A 17 -3.02 6.09 18.48
C MET A 17 -3.37 6.95 17.25
N VAL A 18 -2.62 8.02 17.05
CA VAL A 18 -2.68 8.83 15.83
C VAL A 18 -1.57 8.39 14.91
N CYS A 19 -1.92 7.85 13.76
CA CYS A 19 -1.00 7.24 12.79
C CYS A 19 -1.19 7.87 11.42
N GLY A 20 -0.13 8.02 10.67
CA GLY A 20 -0.23 8.56 9.32
C GLY A 20 1.13 8.96 8.75
N GLY A 21 1.10 9.58 7.60
CA GLY A 21 2.27 10.11 6.91
C GLY A 21 1.95 11.41 6.19
N ALA A 22 2.97 12.20 5.96
CA ALA A 22 2.92 13.40 5.13
C ALA A 22 4.15 13.42 4.23
N GLU A 23 3.97 13.80 2.98
CA GLU A 23 5.05 13.87 2.01
C GLU A 23 4.92 15.12 1.15
N MET A 24 6.04 15.78 0.91
CA MET A 24 6.19 16.89 -0.02
C MET A 24 7.49 16.69 -0.80
N ALA A 25 7.48 15.70 -1.69
CA ALA A 25 8.64 15.32 -2.48
C ALA A 25 8.66 15.93 -3.90
N ALA A 26 7.60 16.62 -4.32
CA ALA A 26 7.53 17.32 -5.62
C ALA A 26 8.41 18.59 -5.62
N SER A 27 9.68 18.42 -5.33
CA SER A 27 10.72 19.42 -5.29
C SER A 27 11.78 19.14 -6.35
N PRO A 28 12.64 20.12 -6.73
CA PRO A 28 13.72 19.85 -7.69
C PRO A 28 14.62 18.69 -7.30
N LEU A 29 14.91 18.51 -6.01
CA LEU A 29 15.74 17.42 -5.53
C LEU A 29 15.00 16.08 -5.58
N GLY A 30 13.76 16.02 -5.12
CA GLY A 30 12.93 14.81 -5.15
C GLY A 30 12.67 14.34 -6.58
N ILE A 31 12.21 15.23 -7.44
CA ILE A 31 11.98 14.93 -8.87
C ILE A 31 13.28 14.53 -9.55
N GLY A 32 14.37 15.29 -9.35
CA GLY A 32 15.66 15.01 -9.95
C GLY A 32 16.23 13.66 -9.52
N GLY A 33 16.09 13.28 -8.24
CA GLY A 33 16.54 12.00 -7.71
C GLY A 33 15.81 10.82 -8.35
N PHE A 34 14.48 10.84 -8.37
CA PHE A 34 13.68 9.76 -8.97
C PHE A 34 13.76 9.74 -10.50
N ALA A 35 13.92 10.90 -11.16
CA ALA A 35 14.19 10.98 -12.59
C ALA A 35 15.54 10.34 -12.95
N SER A 36 16.58 10.59 -12.16
CA SER A 36 17.90 9.96 -12.32
C SER A 36 17.83 8.44 -12.14
N ALA A 37 16.97 7.96 -11.25
CA ALA A 37 16.68 6.53 -11.06
C ALA A 37 15.80 5.94 -12.17
N ARG A 38 15.31 6.74 -13.13
CA ARG A 38 14.38 6.34 -14.19
C ARG A 38 13.11 5.70 -13.67
N ALA A 39 12.62 6.18 -12.53
CA ALA A 39 11.44 5.62 -11.86
C ALA A 39 10.14 6.39 -12.17
N LEU A 40 10.27 7.65 -12.62
CA LEU A 40 9.12 8.50 -12.93
C LEU A 40 8.60 8.28 -14.35
N SER A 41 7.29 8.45 -14.51
CA SER A 41 6.66 8.60 -15.81
C SER A 41 7.20 9.86 -16.52
N THR A 42 7.41 9.76 -17.81
CA THR A 42 7.83 10.87 -18.68
C THR A 42 6.69 11.41 -19.54
N ARG A 43 5.46 10.97 -19.29
CA ARG A 43 4.26 11.33 -20.05
C ARG A 43 3.75 12.74 -19.74
N ASN A 44 4.54 13.75 -20.11
CA ASN A 44 4.22 15.16 -19.88
C ASN A 44 3.28 15.76 -20.95
N ASP A 45 3.10 15.06 -22.06
CA ASP A 45 2.14 15.40 -23.11
C ASP A 45 0.69 15.09 -22.74
N ASN A 46 0.47 14.14 -21.78
CA ASN A 46 -0.84 13.76 -21.28
C ASN A 46 -0.77 13.41 -19.80
N PRO A 47 -0.48 14.40 -18.92
CA PRO A 47 -0.19 14.14 -17.51
C PRO A 47 -1.36 13.51 -16.74
N GLU A 48 -2.60 13.79 -17.12
CA GLU A 48 -3.80 13.22 -16.50
C GLU A 48 -3.91 11.70 -16.67
N LYS A 49 -3.17 11.13 -17.65
CA LYS A 49 -3.13 9.70 -17.95
C LYS A 49 -1.76 9.07 -17.66
N ALA A 50 -0.89 9.78 -16.95
CA ALA A 50 0.46 9.29 -16.65
C ALA A 50 0.44 8.19 -15.59
N SER A 51 -0.31 8.36 -14.50
CA SER A 51 -0.49 7.30 -13.48
C SER A 51 -1.54 6.29 -13.96
N ARG A 52 -1.05 5.14 -14.40
CA ARG A 52 -1.88 4.10 -15.06
C ARG A 52 -1.46 2.68 -14.63
N PRO A 53 -1.67 2.32 -13.34
CA PRO A 53 -1.28 1.00 -12.83
C PRO A 53 -1.81 -0.14 -13.72
N TRP A 54 -0.95 -1.12 -13.98
CA TRP A 54 -1.17 -2.33 -14.80
C TRP A 54 -1.46 -2.11 -16.27
N ASP A 55 -1.56 -0.88 -16.73
CA ASP A 55 -1.74 -0.58 -18.15
C ASP A 55 -0.49 -0.99 -18.96
N ILE A 56 -0.71 -1.38 -20.22
CA ILE A 56 0.38 -1.83 -21.10
C ILE A 56 1.38 -0.71 -21.40
N ASP A 57 0.91 0.54 -21.45
CA ASP A 57 1.71 1.72 -21.78
C ASP A 57 2.21 2.48 -20.55
N ARG A 58 2.14 1.90 -19.35
CA ARG A 58 2.70 2.51 -18.14
C ARG A 58 4.22 2.62 -18.26
N ASP A 59 4.78 3.71 -17.79
CA ASP A 59 6.22 4.03 -17.96
C ASP A 59 6.93 4.48 -16.66
N GLY A 60 6.24 4.51 -15.54
CA GLY A 60 6.77 4.94 -14.25
C GLY A 60 5.69 5.52 -13.36
N PHE A 61 6.05 5.85 -12.12
CA PHE A 61 5.10 6.46 -11.21
C PHE A 61 5.02 7.98 -11.38
N VAL A 62 3.92 8.57 -10.93
CA VAL A 62 3.75 10.03 -10.81
C VAL A 62 3.95 10.40 -9.35
N LEU A 63 4.87 11.31 -9.08
CA LEU A 63 5.12 11.82 -7.73
C LEU A 63 3.94 12.66 -7.26
N GLY A 64 3.46 12.42 -6.04
CA GLY A 64 2.37 13.16 -5.42
C GLY A 64 2.81 13.75 -4.07
N ASP A 65 2.18 14.86 -3.68
CA ASP A 65 2.31 15.47 -2.37
C ASP A 65 1.01 15.35 -1.60
N GLY A 66 1.09 15.18 -0.29
CA GLY A 66 -0.08 15.14 0.56
C GLY A 66 0.15 14.52 1.93
N ALA A 67 -0.93 14.32 2.66
CA ALA A 67 -0.91 13.72 3.98
C ALA A 67 -2.16 12.88 4.20
N GLY A 68 -2.00 11.79 4.95
CA GLY A 68 -3.10 10.97 5.44
C GLY A 68 -2.88 10.64 6.91
N VAL A 69 -3.90 10.85 7.74
CA VAL A 69 -3.83 10.58 9.18
C VAL A 69 -5.07 9.78 9.59
N LEU A 70 -4.83 8.71 10.34
CA LEU A 70 -5.86 7.88 10.95
C LEU A 70 -5.77 7.98 12.47
N VAL A 71 -6.93 7.97 13.12
CA VAL A 71 -7.04 7.76 14.57
C VAL A 71 -7.45 6.31 14.77
N LEU A 72 -6.56 5.53 15.35
CA LEU A 72 -6.83 4.16 15.78
C LEU A 72 -7.26 4.20 17.24
N GLU A 73 -8.26 3.42 17.59
CA GLU A 73 -8.83 3.43 18.94
C GLU A 73 -9.26 2.02 19.32
N GLU A 74 -9.08 1.68 20.59
CA GLU A 74 -9.57 0.41 21.13
C GLU A 74 -11.11 0.35 20.97
N LEU A 75 -11.60 -0.81 20.57
CA LEU A 75 -12.99 -0.98 20.11
C LEU A 75 -14.02 -0.63 21.20
N GLU A 76 -13.84 -1.12 22.42
CA GLU A 76 -14.79 -0.85 23.50
C GLU A 76 -14.70 0.60 24.00
N HIS A 77 -13.50 1.19 24.01
CA HIS A 77 -13.32 2.60 24.28
C HIS A 77 -14.06 3.48 23.25
N ALA A 78 -13.95 3.16 21.97
CA ALA A 78 -14.66 3.85 20.88
C ALA A 78 -16.18 3.71 21.03
N LYS A 79 -16.68 2.52 21.33
CA LYS A 79 -18.12 2.27 21.54
C LYS A 79 -18.67 3.02 22.76
N GLN A 80 -17.95 3.02 23.88
CA GLN A 80 -18.37 3.70 25.12
C GLN A 80 -18.59 5.20 24.93
N ARG A 81 -17.78 5.86 24.11
CA ARG A 81 -17.96 7.29 23.79
C ARG A 81 -18.88 7.57 22.59
N GLY A 82 -19.45 6.55 21.98
CA GLY A 82 -20.32 6.70 20.82
C GLY A 82 -19.60 7.17 19.56
N ALA A 83 -18.34 6.72 19.35
CA ALA A 83 -17.56 7.09 18.19
C ALA A 83 -18.18 6.60 16.88
N ASN A 84 -18.02 7.38 15.79
CA ASN A 84 -18.29 6.87 14.46
C ASN A 84 -17.14 5.98 14.01
N ILE A 85 -17.39 4.66 13.94
CA ILE A 85 -16.40 3.66 13.57
C ILE A 85 -16.49 3.40 12.07
N TYR A 86 -15.42 3.66 11.32
CA TYR A 86 -15.35 3.46 9.87
C TYR A 86 -15.02 2.02 9.49
N GLY A 87 -14.27 1.33 10.32
CA GLY A 87 -13.83 -0.05 10.11
C GLY A 87 -12.98 -0.54 11.26
N GLU A 88 -12.57 -1.78 11.19
CA GLU A 88 -11.73 -2.44 12.22
C GLU A 88 -10.46 -2.96 11.55
N ILE A 89 -9.31 -2.72 12.16
CA ILE A 89 -8.04 -3.35 11.77
C ILE A 89 -7.95 -4.66 12.53
N ILE A 90 -7.96 -5.77 11.80
CA ILE A 90 -7.96 -7.12 12.39
C ILE A 90 -6.64 -7.86 12.21
N GLY A 91 -5.74 -7.37 11.36
CA GLY A 91 -4.46 -8.03 11.13
C GLY A 91 -3.43 -7.12 10.49
N TYR A 92 -2.16 -7.44 10.73
CA TYR A 92 -1.02 -6.72 10.23
C TYR A 92 0.08 -7.68 9.79
N GLY A 93 0.69 -7.40 8.64
CA GLY A 93 1.80 -8.18 8.10
C GLY A 93 2.95 -7.29 7.65
N MET A 94 4.15 -7.78 7.86
CA MET A 94 5.41 -7.13 7.50
C MET A 94 6.35 -8.14 6.84
N SER A 95 7.13 -7.69 5.88
CA SER A 95 8.25 -8.42 5.29
C SER A 95 9.21 -7.44 4.61
N ALA A 96 10.38 -7.93 4.25
CA ALA A 96 11.33 -7.24 3.39
C ALA A 96 11.86 -8.19 2.34
N ASP A 97 12.11 -7.68 1.12
CA ASP A 97 12.66 -8.50 0.04
C ASP A 97 14.16 -8.78 0.24
N ALA A 98 14.92 -7.84 0.80
CA ALA A 98 16.38 -7.89 0.93
C ALA A 98 17.07 -8.24 -0.42
N PHE A 99 16.51 -7.77 -1.52
CA PHE A 99 16.91 -8.11 -2.88
C PHE A 99 17.65 -6.96 -3.58
N HIS A 100 17.02 -5.82 -3.71
CA HIS A 100 17.55 -4.64 -4.41
C HIS A 100 17.06 -3.36 -3.73
N MET A 101 17.76 -2.27 -3.96
CA MET A 101 17.52 -0.96 -3.34
C MET A 101 16.10 -0.41 -3.66
N THR A 102 15.61 -0.64 -4.88
CA THR A 102 14.33 -0.12 -5.38
C THR A 102 13.45 -1.14 -6.10
N LEU A 103 14.00 -2.26 -6.55
CA LEU A 103 13.26 -3.27 -7.31
C LEU A 103 12.76 -4.39 -6.39
N PRO A 104 11.51 -4.84 -6.53
CA PRO A 104 11.02 -6.02 -5.85
C PRO A 104 11.71 -7.28 -6.40
N SER A 105 11.76 -8.35 -5.59
CA SER A 105 12.18 -9.66 -6.07
C SER A 105 11.25 -10.15 -7.17
N GLU A 106 11.79 -10.76 -8.23
CA GLU A 106 11.01 -11.13 -9.43
C GLU A 106 9.86 -12.11 -9.16
N ASP A 107 9.99 -12.94 -8.13
CA ASP A 107 8.98 -13.90 -7.69
C ASP A 107 7.87 -13.28 -6.82
N GLY A 108 8.07 -12.05 -6.32
CA GLY A 108 7.14 -11.35 -5.44
C GLY A 108 6.98 -11.98 -4.06
N ASP A 109 7.97 -12.76 -3.61
CA ASP A 109 7.89 -13.48 -2.34
C ASP A 109 7.69 -12.56 -1.13
N GLY A 110 8.38 -11.42 -1.09
CA GLY A 110 8.21 -10.45 -0.01
C GLY A 110 6.76 -9.94 0.10
N ALA A 111 6.16 -9.50 -1.00
CA ALA A 111 4.76 -9.04 -1.01
C ALA A 111 3.80 -10.18 -0.62
N LYS A 112 4.04 -11.40 -1.12
CA LYS A 112 3.26 -12.58 -0.76
C LYS A 112 3.36 -12.90 0.74
N ARG A 113 4.56 -12.88 1.32
CA ARG A 113 4.77 -13.10 2.77
C ARG A 113 4.07 -12.03 3.60
N CYS A 114 4.16 -10.76 3.20
CA CYS A 114 3.49 -9.66 3.87
C CYS A 114 1.97 -9.89 3.95
N MET A 115 1.33 -10.17 2.80
CA MET A 115 -0.11 -10.47 2.74
C MET A 115 -0.48 -11.72 3.55
N SER A 116 0.33 -12.79 3.44
CA SER A 116 0.11 -14.02 4.20
C SER A 116 0.19 -13.79 5.71
N ASN A 117 1.18 -13.00 6.16
CA ASN A 117 1.34 -12.65 7.56
C ASN A 117 0.14 -11.86 8.09
N ALA A 118 -0.38 -10.89 7.31
CA ALA A 118 -1.57 -10.13 7.70
C ALA A 118 -2.83 -11.02 7.83
N ILE A 119 -3.04 -11.93 6.88
CA ILE A 119 -4.15 -12.89 6.88
C ILE A 119 -4.05 -13.84 8.09
N ASN A 120 -2.85 -14.36 8.35
CA ASN A 120 -2.60 -15.25 9.50
C ASN A 120 -2.82 -14.51 10.83
N ASP A 121 -2.33 -13.27 10.95
CA ASP A 121 -2.49 -12.44 12.13
C ASP A 121 -3.99 -12.13 12.40
N ALA A 122 -4.76 -11.89 11.34
CA ALA A 122 -6.20 -11.70 11.42
C ALA A 122 -6.99 -12.98 11.76
N GLY A 123 -6.38 -14.16 11.67
CA GLY A 123 -7.04 -15.44 11.90
C GLY A 123 -8.11 -15.80 10.85
N ILE A 124 -8.02 -15.23 9.64
CA ILE A 124 -8.96 -15.45 8.55
C ILE A 124 -8.32 -16.27 7.42
N LYS A 125 -9.11 -16.58 6.40
CA LYS A 125 -8.63 -17.31 5.22
C LYS A 125 -8.47 -16.37 4.02
N PRO A 126 -7.62 -16.69 3.04
CA PRO A 126 -7.52 -15.91 1.81
C PRO A 126 -8.86 -15.68 1.10
N GLN A 127 -9.79 -16.64 1.22
CA GLN A 127 -11.13 -16.57 0.61
C GLN A 127 -12.05 -15.51 1.25
N ASP A 128 -11.72 -15.05 2.45
CA ASP A 128 -12.49 -14.02 3.16
C ASP A 128 -12.13 -12.61 2.68
N ILE A 129 -11.05 -12.47 1.90
CA ILE A 129 -10.64 -11.19 1.29
C ILE A 129 -11.43 -10.95 0.01
N ASN A 130 -12.04 -9.80 -0.11
CA ASN A 130 -12.82 -9.39 -1.29
C ASN A 130 -12.16 -8.27 -2.09
N TYR A 131 -11.31 -7.46 -1.44
CA TYR A 131 -10.72 -6.27 -2.03
C TYR A 131 -9.27 -6.07 -1.61
N ILE A 132 -8.44 -5.64 -2.55
CA ILE A 132 -7.05 -5.25 -2.33
C ILE A 132 -6.84 -3.84 -2.89
N ASN A 133 -6.49 -2.90 -2.03
CA ASN A 133 -5.88 -1.64 -2.46
C ASN A 133 -4.38 -1.90 -2.60
N ALA A 134 -3.93 -2.07 -3.81
CA ALA A 134 -2.57 -2.49 -4.11
C ALA A 134 -1.57 -1.34 -4.03
N HIS A 135 -0.29 -1.68 -3.98
CA HIS A 135 0.77 -0.68 -4.15
C HIS A 135 0.67 -0.02 -5.52
N GLY A 136 0.57 -0.81 -6.60
CA GLY A 136 0.19 -0.40 -7.95
C GLY A 136 0.68 0.98 -8.35
N THR A 137 2.00 1.12 -8.53
CA THR A 137 2.66 2.42 -8.73
C THR A 137 2.71 2.88 -10.18
N SER A 138 2.18 2.10 -11.12
CA SER A 138 2.34 2.36 -12.57
C SER A 138 3.76 2.15 -13.07
N THR A 139 4.55 1.33 -12.38
CA THR A 139 5.92 0.98 -12.82
C THR A 139 5.93 -0.30 -13.62
N PRO A 140 6.79 -0.41 -14.65
CA PRO A 140 6.85 -1.59 -15.51
C PRO A 140 7.07 -2.91 -14.76
N ALA A 141 7.99 -2.94 -13.80
CA ALA A 141 8.33 -4.13 -13.03
C ALA A 141 7.42 -4.34 -11.82
N GLY A 142 7.19 -3.30 -11.02
CA GLY A 142 6.49 -3.39 -9.74
C GLY A 142 5.08 -3.96 -9.87
N ASP A 143 4.30 -3.43 -10.81
CA ASP A 143 2.91 -3.83 -11.01
C ASP A 143 2.76 -5.31 -11.41
N VAL A 144 3.69 -5.83 -12.22
CA VAL A 144 3.68 -7.25 -12.64
C VAL A 144 4.00 -8.17 -11.46
N VAL A 145 5.01 -7.81 -10.68
CA VAL A 145 5.45 -8.60 -9.53
C VAL A 145 4.35 -8.66 -8.47
N GLU A 146 3.69 -7.54 -8.20
CA GLU A 146 2.59 -7.49 -7.24
C GLU A 146 1.42 -8.40 -7.66
N VAL A 147 1.03 -8.38 -8.94
CA VAL A 147 -0.01 -9.28 -9.46
C VAL A 147 0.41 -10.76 -9.34
N ARG A 148 1.69 -11.08 -9.58
CA ARG A 148 2.21 -12.45 -9.37
C ARG A 148 2.10 -12.87 -7.92
N ALA A 149 2.48 -12.00 -6.97
CA ALA A 149 2.36 -12.26 -5.55
C ALA A 149 0.91 -12.53 -5.13
N ILE A 150 -0.03 -11.68 -5.58
CA ILE A 150 -1.47 -11.85 -5.32
C ILE A 150 -1.95 -13.19 -5.89
N LYS A 151 -1.68 -13.49 -7.15
CA LYS A 151 -2.10 -14.75 -7.77
C LYS A 151 -1.49 -15.97 -7.07
N SER A 152 -0.24 -15.88 -6.64
CA SER A 152 0.45 -16.96 -5.94
C SER A 152 -0.17 -17.26 -4.57
N LEU A 153 -0.61 -16.22 -3.85
CA LEU A 153 -1.25 -16.37 -2.53
C LEU A 153 -2.71 -16.82 -2.66
N PHE A 154 -3.50 -16.11 -3.46
CA PHE A 154 -4.94 -16.31 -3.54
C PHE A 154 -5.37 -17.41 -4.51
N LYS A 155 -4.46 -17.89 -5.38
CA LYS A 155 -4.72 -18.97 -6.33
C LYS A 155 -6.01 -18.73 -7.14
N GLU A 156 -6.93 -19.69 -7.19
CA GLU A 156 -8.20 -19.56 -7.89
C GLU A 156 -9.08 -18.42 -7.37
N HIS A 157 -9.00 -18.10 -6.07
CA HIS A 157 -9.74 -16.99 -5.47
C HIS A 157 -9.34 -15.63 -6.01
N SER A 158 -8.13 -15.51 -6.57
CA SER A 158 -7.66 -14.25 -7.18
C SER A 158 -8.57 -13.73 -8.28
N LYS A 159 -9.37 -14.59 -8.91
CA LYS A 159 -10.36 -14.22 -9.92
C LYS A 159 -11.60 -13.49 -9.36
N ASN A 160 -11.83 -13.62 -8.06
CA ASN A 160 -12.96 -13.02 -7.36
C ASN A 160 -12.57 -11.73 -6.61
N LEU A 161 -11.28 -11.38 -6.60
CA LEU A 161 -10.78 -10.20 -5.93
C LEU A 161 -11.03 -8.95 -6.77
N ILE A 162 -11.50 -7.90 -6.12
CA ILE A 162 -11.47 -6.54 -6.68
C ILE A 162 -10.12 -5.93 -6.31
N ILE A 163 -9.39 -5.47 -7.31
CA ILE A 163 -8.05 -4.91 -7.11
C ILE A 163 -7.98 -3.55 -7.79
N ASN A 164 -7.55 -2.53 -7.06
CA ASN A 164 -7.18 -1.25 -7.63
C ASN A 164 -5.97 -0.64 -6.91
N SER A 165 -5.49 0.49 -7.37
CA SER A 165 -4.56 1.35 -6.67
C SER A 165 -5.06 2.78 -6.71
N THR A 166 -5.21 3.40 -5.55
CA THR A 166 -5.59 4.82 -5.43
C THR A 166 -4.52 5.74 -6.02
N LYS A 167 -3.30 5.24 -6.25
CA LYS A 167 -2.24 5.98 -6.93
C LYS A 167 -2.55 6.32 -8.39
N SER A 168 -3.53 5.65 -9.01
CA SER A 168 -4.06 6.07 -10.31
C SER A 168 -4.68 7.46 -10.29
N MET A 169 -5.13 7.92 -9.10
CA MET A 169 -5.82 9.21 -8.91
C MET A 169 -4.92 10.26 -8.24
N ILE A 170 -4.15 9.85 -7.24
CA ILE A 170 -3.40 10.76 -6.38
C ILE A 170 -1.89 10.78 -6.64
N GLY A 171 -1.39 9.88 -7.50
CA GLY A 171 0.03 9.65 -7.63
C GLY A 171 0.62 8.89 -6.43
N HIS A 172 1.93 8.83 -6.37
CA HIS A 172 2.67 8.16 -5.30
C HIS A 172 3.24 9.17 -4.31
N LEU A 173 2.67 9.21 -3.13
CA LEU A 173 3.06 10.12 -2.06
C LEU A 173 4.19 9.54 -1.18
N LEU A 174 4.94 8.57 -1.68
CA LEU A 174 6.05 7.92 -0.99
C LEU A 174 5.67 7.46 0.42
N GLY A 175 6.17 8.16 1.45
CA GLY A 175 5.87 7.83 2.85
C GLY A 175 4.44 8.11 3.32
N ALA A 176 3.63 8.81 2.52
CA ALA A 176 2.23 9.11 2.82
C ALA A 176 1.22 8.32 1.96
N ALA A 177 1.70 7.34 1.15
CA ALA A 177 0.86 6.53 0.27
C ALA A 177 0.70 5.11 0.77
#